data_a2378b05b7ae51d8546b7ff5b78ae9cd
#
_entry.id   a2378b05b7ae51d8546b7ff5b78ae9cd
#
_cell.length_a   1.000
_cell.length_b   1.000
_cell.length_c   1.000
_cell.angle_alpha   90.00
_cell.angle_beta   90.00
_cell.angle_gamma   90.00
#
_symmetry.space_group_name_H-M   'P 1'
#
loop_
_entity.id
_entity.type
_entity.pdbx_description
1 polymer ?
#
loop_
_entity_poly.entity_id
_entity_poly.type
_entity_poly.pdbx_seq_one_letter_code
_entity_poly.pdbx_strand_id
1 'polypeptide(L)'
;MENKPKSINALMAYMRNEKCIDINGSVQKRKLRYIGYFHGYKGYRYFYNPSRRITYTKFNEIQAVYDFDMKLKTILYPQVMFLETALKNYTLETILSKTSSNSFNDIYVKLLNDYKDHSQNNLKKALNKRLKLRNSIYNILSYNYGKNNIVHHYYENDKSIPIWAIFEMLTLGTFGDFLSCLNKDTRLSISKLIGFKRNFDSDGRLTEIIVYTIKDLRNSIAHNNIIFDTRFRKNNINLCINRYITAETNINSIDFNSILDYIILIAFIMKTLKCNKKDILSFINQFEDACEKFRKLVPANIYNQIVYTNTRSKLRTLKE
;
A
#
# COMPACT_ATOMS: atom_id res chain seq x y z
N MET A 1 2.54 39.20 8.66
CA MET A 1 1.05 39.09 8.83
C MET A 1 0.78 37.96 9.82
N GLU A 2 0.20 38.29 10.96
CA GLU A 2 -0.17 37.28 11.96
C GLU A 2 -1.16 36.27 11.36
N ASN A 3 -0.84 35.00 11.48
CA ASN A 3 -1.69 33.88 11.05
C ASN A 3 -2.87 33.73 12.04
N LYS A 4 -3.82 34.65 12.03
CA LYS A 4 -5.04 34.52 12.85
C LYS A 4 -5.87 33.35 12.37
N PRO A 5 -6.42 32.51 13.26
CA PRO A 5 -7.30 31.41 12.90
C PRO A 5 -8.55 31.96 12.20
N LYS A 6 -8.93 31.34 11.10
CA LYS A 6 -10.09 31.76 10.30
C LYS A 6 -11.34 30.95 10.71
N SER A 7 -12.45 31.64 10.94
CA SER A 7 -13.76 30.98 11.06
C SER A 7 -14.14 30.30 9.75
N ILE A 8 -15.11 29.38 9.76
CA ILE A 8 -15.58 28.71 8.54
C ILE A 8 -16.10 29.69 7.48
N ASN A 9 -16.75 30.76 7.91
CA ASN A 9 -17.22 31.82 7.00
C ASN A 9 -16.04 32.59 6.38
N ALA A 10 -15.02 32.91 7.18
CA ALA A 10 -13.82 33.56 6.70
C ALA A 10 -13.01 32.64 5.76
N LEU A 11 -13.03 31.33 5.95
CA LEU A 11 -12.45 30.35 5.02
C LEU A 11 -13.21 30.31 3.69
N MET A 12 -14.54 30.31 3.72
CA MET A 12 -15.36 30.40 2.50
C MET A 12 -15.10 31.71 1.73
N ALA A 13 -15.05 32.84 2.43
CA ALA A 13 -14.71 34.14 1.83
C ALA A 13 -13.29 34.10 1.21
N TYR A 14 -12.31 33.55 1.91
CA TYR A 14 -10.96 33.38 1.41
C TYR A 14 -10.89 32.49 0.15
N MET A 15 -11.67 31.39 0.10
CA MET A 15 -11.73 30.53 -1.08
C MET A 15 -12.34 31.28 -2.27
N ARG A 16 -13.38 32.09 -2.08
CA ARG A 16 -13.97 32.90 -3.16
C ARG A 16 -13.03 34.00 -3.64
N ASN A 17 -12.55 34.81 -2.70
CA ASN A 17 -11.87 36.06 -3.05
C ASN A 17 -10.42 35.84 -3.47
N GLU A 18 -9.71 34.93 -2.78
CA GLU A 18 -8.27 34.71 -3.00
C GLU A 18 -7.97 33.48 -3.86
N LYS A 19 -8.91 32.56 -4.00
CA LYS A 19 -8.71 31.32 -4.76
C LYS A 19 -9.64 31.19 -5.95
N CYS A 20 -10.55 32.15 -6.15
CA CYS A 20 -11.53 32.17 -7.23
C CYS A 20 -12.38 30.87 -7.30
N ILE A 21 -12.69 30.29 -6.13
CA ILE A 21 -13.50 29.08 -6.02
C ILE A 21 -14.88 29.47 -5.55
N ASP A 22 -15.89 29.24 -6.39
CA ASP A 22 -17.28 29.46 -6.00
C ASP A 22 -17.68 28.47 -4.90
N ILE A 23 -17.97 29.04 -3.72
CA ILE A 23 -18.44 28.31 -2.53
C ILE A 23 -19.46 29.15 -1.77
N ASN A 24 -20.71 28.68 -1.74
CA ASN A 24 -21.83 29.44 -1.22
C ASN A 24 -22.83 28.56 -0.44
N GLY A 25 -23.65 29.20 0.39
CA GLY A 25 -24.76 28.55 1.07
C GLY A 25 -24.41 27.65 2.24
N SER A 26 -25.41 27.23 2.97
CA SER A 26 -25.29 26.42 4.19
C SER A 26 -24.85 24.99 3.94
N VAL A 27 -25.24 24.44 2.80
CA VAL A 27 -24.86 23.03 2.41
C VAL A 27 -23.38 22.92 2.19
N GLN A 28 -22.77 23.81 1.36
CA GLN A 28 -21.33 23.79 1.10
C GLN A 28 -20.51 24.17 2.34
N LYS A 29 -21.04 25.11 3.16
CA LYS A 29 -20.44 25.42 4.48
C LYS A 29 -20.35 24.17 5.38
N ARG A 30 -21.41 23.36 5.43
CA ARG A 30 -21.44 22.11 6.21
C ARG A 30 -20.49 21.07 5.64
N LYS A 31 -20.45 20.89 4.32
CA LYS A 31 -19.49 20.02 3.64
C LYS A 31 -18.04 20.43 3.94
N LEU A 32 -17.72 21.73 3.85
CA LEU A 32 -16.37 22.23 4.19
C LEU A 32 -16.01 21.96 5.66
N ARG A 33 -16.96 21.97 6.59
CA ARG A 33 -16.70 21.55 7.98
C ARG A 33 -16.36 20.07 8.10
N TYR A 34 -17.04 19.19 7.34
CA TYR A 34 -16.81 17.75 7.40
C TYR A 34 -15.46 17.34 6.84
N ILE A 35 -15.08 17.90 5.69
CA ILE A 35 -13.81 17.56 5.04
C ILE A 35 -12.63 18.40 5.54
N GLY A 36 -12.93 19.55 6.17
CA GLY A 36 -11.95 20.52 6.65
C GLY A 36 -11.21 21.26 5.53
N TYR A 37 -10.72 22.45 5.85
CA TYR A 37 -9.96 23.25 4.88
C TYR A 37 -8.60 22.59 4.54
N PHE A 38 -7.95 21.99 5.53
CA PHE A 38 -6.64 21.38 5.32
C PHE A 38 -6.76 20.07 4.52
N HIS A 39 -7.54 19.11 4.98
CA HIS A 39 -7.74 17.83 4.31
C HIS A 39 -8.57 17.96 3.02
N GLY A 40 -9.62 18.78 3.04
CA GLY A 40 -10.51 18.94 1.89
C GLY A 40 -9.93 19.77 0.78
N TYR A 41 -9.39 20.98 1.06
CA TYR A 41 -8.90 21.87 0.01
C TYR A 41 -7.36 21.80 -0.16
N LYS A 42 -6.60 22.08 0.90
CA LYS A 42 -5.13 22.14 0.77
C LYS A 42 -4.53 20.82 0.29
N GLY A 43 -5.10 19.71 0.71
CA GLY A 43 -4.66 18.37 0.31
C GLY A 43 -4.92 18.05 -1.16
N TYR A 44 -6.03 18.53 -1.73
CA TYR A 44 -6.48 18.19 -3.07
C TYR A 44 -6.23 19.27 -4.13
N ARG A 45 -5.52 20.38 -3.77
CA ARG A 45 -5.29 21.51 -4.67
C ARG A 45 -4.24 21.28 -5.76
N TYR A 46 -3.52 20.17 -5.73
CA TYR A 46 -2.50 19.83 -6.72
C TYR A 46 -2.43 18.32 -6.93
N PHE A 47 -1.88 17.91 -8.05
CA PHE A 47 -1.64 16.53 -8.41
C PHE A 47 -0.17 16.20 -8.21
N TYR A 48 0.18 15.28 -7.33
CA TYR A 48 1.50 14.77 -7.00
C TYR A 48 2.42 15.80 -6.31
N ASN A 49 2.62 16.96 -6.90
CA ASN A 49 3.48 18.00 -6.35
C ASN A 49 2.86 19.40 -6.50
N PRO A 50 3.31 20.40 -5.71
CA PRO A 50 2.72 21.75 -5.70
C PRO A 50 2.76 22.53 -7.01
N SER A 51 3.66 22.17 -7.96
CA SER A 51 3.74 22.83 -9.28
C SER A 51 2.60 22.41 -10.22
N ARG A 52 2.01 21.24 -10.01
CA ARG A 52 0.91 20.69 -10.79
C ARG A 52 -0.44 21.00 -10.14
N ARG A 53 -0.80 22.28 -10.10
CA ARG A 53 -2.08 22.72 -9.54
C ARG A 53 -3.26 22.16 -10.33
N ILE A 54 -4.33 21.80 -9.59
CA ILE A 54 -5.64 21.50 -10.14
C ILE A 54 -6.45 22.81 -10.11
N THR A 55 -6.92 23.25 -11.28
CA THR A 55 -7.64 24.51 -11.41
C THR A 55 -9.12 24.28 -11.14
N TYR A 56 -9.52 24.44 -9.89
CA TYR A 56 -10.93 24.39 -9.48
C TYR A 56 -11.59 25.74 -9.68
N THR A 57 -12.84 25.72 -10.15
CA THR A 57 -13.73 26.88 -10.23
C THR A 57 -14.85 26.81 -9.22
N LYS A 58 -15.26 25.60 -8.81
CA LYS A 58 -16.36 25.35 -7.87
C LYS A 58 -15.94 24.43 -6.72
N PHE A 59 -16.48 24.67 -5.55
CA PHE A 59 -16.24 23.81 -4.39
C PHE A 59 -16.71 22.35 -4.60
N ASN A 60 -17.76 22.16 -5.38
CA ASN A 60 -18.26 20.81 -5.71
C ASN A 60 -17.23 19.98 -6.50
N GLU A 61 -16.36 20.60 -7.26
CA GLU A 61 -15.26 19.90 -7.97
C GLU A 61 -14.24 19.36 -6.97
N ILE A 62 -13.90 20.15 -5.95
CA ILE A 62 -13.01 19.71 -4.85
C ILE A 62 -13.65 18.56 -4.08
N GLN A 63 -14.95 18.69 -3.79
CA GLN A 63 -15.72 17.63 -3.12
C GLN A 63 -15.72 16.34 -3.96
N ALA A 64 -15.86 16.43 -5.27
CA ALA A 64 -15.84 15.27 -6.16
C ALA A 64 -14.47 14.56 -6.16
N VAL A 65 -13.35 15.30 -6.13
CA VAL A 65 -12.02 14.72 -6.01
C VAL A 65 -11.81 14.06 -4.66
N TYR A 66 -12.26 14.70 -3.57
CA TYR A 66 -12.25 14.11 -2.23
C TYR A 66 -13.06 12.81 -2.18
N ASP A 67 -14.29 12.83 -2.69
CA ASP A 67 -15.18 11.66 -2.70
C ASP A 67 -14.61 10.53 -3.55
N PHE A 68 -13.94 10.86 -4.67
CA PHE A 68 -13.22 9.89 -5.49
C PHE A 68 -12.07 9.24 -4.72
N ASP A 69 -11.24 10.02 -4.03
CA ASP A 69 -10.15 9.51 -3.19
C ASP A 69 -10.66 8.60 -2.07
N MET A 70 -11.76 8.99 -1.42
CA MET A 70 -12.42 8.15 -0.40
C MET A 70 -12.96 6.85 -0.98
N LYS A 71 -13.51 6.90 -2.21
CA LYS A 71 -13.97 5.69 -2.92
C LYS A 71 -12.81 4.78 -3.27
N LEU A 72 -11.67 5.31 -3.71
CA LEU A 72 -10.45 4.54 -3.95
C LEU A 72 -9.98 3.81 -2.68
N LYS A 73 -9.98 4.48 -1.52
CA LYS A 73 -9.66 3.85 -0.23
C LYS A 73 -10.58 2.69 0.09
N THR A 74 -11.88 2.87 -0.12
CA THR A 74 -12.89 1.82 0.10
C THR A 74 -12.67 0.60 -0.79
N ILE A 75 -12.25 0.81 -2.05
CA ILE A 75 -11.98 -0.27 -3.01
C ILE A 75 -10.67 -1.00 -2.68
N LEU A 76 -9.63 -0.26 -2.32
CA LEU A 76 -8.28 -0.77 -2.15
C LEU A 76 -8.05 -1.42 -0.77
N TYR A 77 -8.67 -0.91 0.30
CA TYR A 77 -8.39 -1.37 1.66
C TYR A 77 -8.62 -2.86 1.88
N PRO A 78 -9.78 -3.44 1.51
CA PRO A 78 -10.01 -4.88 1.68
C PRO A 78 -8.99 -5.74 0.94
N GLN A 79 -8.60 -5.33 -0.27
CA GLN A 79 -7.66 -6.08 -1.09
C GLN A 79 -6.24 -6.04 -0.53
N VAL A 80 -5.82 -4.89 -0.01
CA VAL A 80 -4.50 -4.75 0.61
C VAL A 80 -4.42 -5.55 1.91
N MET A 81 -5.49 -5.56 2.72
CA MET A 81 -5.58 -6.39 3.93
C MET A 81 -5.56 -7.89 3.60
N PHE A 82 -6.29 -8.29 2.56
CA PHE A 82 -6.25 -9.67 2.05
C PHE A 82 -4.82 -10.06 1.63
N LEU A 83 -4.14 -9.23 0.85
CA LEU A 83 -2.77 -9.51 0.40
C LEU A 83 -1.78 -9.56 1.58
N GLU A 84 -1.91 -8.67 2.56
CA GLU A 84 -1.09 -8.71 3.79
C GLU A 84 -1.21 -10.07 4.47
N THR A 85 -2.45 -10.53 4.71
CA THR A 85 -2.72 -11.82 5.36
C THR A 85 -2.24 -13.00 4.51
N ALA A 86 -2.55 -13.01 3.22
CA ALA A 86 -2.16 -14.10 2.33
C ALA A 86 -0.64 -14.25 2.25
N LEU A 87 0.11 -13.17 1.99
CA LEU A 87 1.57 -13.22 1.89
C LEU A 87 2.24 -13.65 3.20
N LYS A 88 1.71 -13.24 4.35
CA LYS A 88 2.16 -13.73 5.66
C LYS A 88 1.94 -15.23 5.79
N ASN A 89 0.77 -15.75 5.43
CA ASN A 89 0.44 -17.17 5.55
C ASN A 89 1.27 -18.06 4.60
N TYR A 90 1.45 -17.68 3.33
CA TYR A 90 2.35 -18.38 2.40
C TYR A 90 3.79 -18.42 2.92
N THR A 91 4.23 -17.34 3.56
CA THR A 91 5.55 -17.29 4.20
C THR A 91 5.62 -18.23 5.41
N LEU A 92 4.61 -18.21 6.28
CA LEU A 92 4.53 -19.11 7.46
C LEU A 92 4.55 -20.57 7.06
N GLU A 93 3.75 -20.99 6.08
CA GLU A 93 3.72 -22.35 5.57
C GLU A 93 5.13 -22.81 5.13
N THR A 94 5.81 -21.96 4.37
CA THR A 94 7.16 -22.27 3.88
C THR A 94 8.18 -22.39 5.02
N ILE A 95 8.21 -21.46 5.97
CA ILE A 95 9.18 -21.47 7.06
C ILE A 95 8.95 -22.61 8.04
N LEU A 96 7.70 -22.95 8.33
CA LEU A 96 7.34 -24.08 9.21
C LEU A 96 7.73 -25.41 8.57
N SER A 97 7.47 -25.59 7.27
CA SER A 97 7.87 -26.80 6.54
C SER A 97 9.39 -26.99 6.50
N LYS A 98 10.18 -25.90 6.40
CA LYS A 98 11.65 -25.95 6.34
C LYS A 98 12.33 -26.16 7.69
N THR A 99 11.74 -25.69 8.76
CA THR A 99 12.37 -25.76 10.09
C THR A 99 11.85 -26.89 10.95
N SER A 100 10.62 -27.38 10.66
CA SER A 100 9.86 -28.28 11.55
C SER A 100 9.77 -27.74 12.98
N SER A 101 9.81 -26.41 13.12
CA SER A 101 9.78 -25.70 14.42
C SER A 101 8.94 -24.42 14.29
N ASN A 102 8.18 -24.12 15.35
CA ASN A 102 7.46 -22.87 15.51
C ASN A 102 8.22 -21.82 16.34
N SER A 103 9.44 -22.15 16.79
CA SER A 103 10.28 -21.26 17.58
C SER A 103 10.91 -20.17 16.70
N PHE A 104 10.75 -18.90 17.09
CA PHE A 104 11.43 -17.80 16.42
C PHE A 104 12.96 -17.94 16.45
N ASN A 105 13.52 -18.46 17.54
CA ASN A 105 14.98 -18.65 17.65
C ASN A 105 15.50 -19.66 16.63
N ASP A 106 14.81 -20.76 16.41
CA ASP A 106 15.18 -21.76 15.41
C ASP A 106 15.11 -21.18 14.01
N ILE A 107 14.05 -20.47 13.69
CA ILE A 107 13.86 -19.78 12.42
C ILE A 107 14.95 -18.72 12.21
N TYR A 108 15.25 -17.94 13.25
CA TYR A 108 16.28 -16.90 13.22
C TYR A 108 17.66 -17.47 12.88
N VAL A 109 18.01 -18.62 13.47
CA VAL A 109 19.31 -19.26 13.24
C VAL A 109 19.35 -19.97 11.87
N LYS A 110 18.29 -20.72 11.53
CA LYS A 110 18.30 -21.61 10.36
C LYS A 110 17.96 -20.87 9.05
N LEU A 111 17.04 -19.89 9.07
CA LEU A 111 16.50 -19.27 7.85
C LEU A 111 16.83 -17.79 7.69
N LEU A 112 16.95 -17.01 8.77
CA LEU A 112 17.23 -15.57 8.69
C LEU A 112 18.75 -15.31 8.55
N ASN A 113 19.35 -15.90 7.58
CA ASN A 113 20.81 -15.88 7.36
C ASN A 113 21.23 -15.40 5.96
N ASP A 114 20.43 -14.54 5.32
CA ASP A 114 20.76 -13.87 4.05
C ASP A 114 22.16 -13.22 4.07
N TYR A 115 22.61 -12.74 5.23
CA TYR A 115 23.93 -12.13 5.39
C TYR A 115 25.08 -13.03 4.93
N LYS A 116 24.91 -14.36 4.93
CA LYS A 116 25.93 -15.32 4.48
C LYS A 116 26.17 -15.28 2.97
N ASP A 117 25.19 -14.78 2.20
CA ASP A 117 25.26 -14.67 0.75
C ASP A 117 25.89 -13.33 0.30
N HIS A 118 26.30 -12.47 1.25
CA HIS A 118 26.86 -11.16 0.96
C HIS A 118 28.40 -11.14 0.98
N SER A 119 28.97 -10.32 0.09
CA SER A 119 30.41 -9.98 0.14
C SER A 119 30.77 -9.26 1.45
N GLN A 120 32.03 -9.26 1.84
CA GLN A 120 32.52 -8.64 3.08
C GLN A 120 32.06 -7.19 3.27
N ASN A 121 32.00 -6.40 2.20
CA ASN A 121 31.56 -4.99 2.25
C ASN A 121 30.08 -4.84 2.65
N ASN A 122 29.23 -5.80 2.33
CA ASN A 122 27.80 -5.78 2.62
C ASN A 122 27.42 -6.65 3.84
N LEU A 123 28.30 -7.53 4.30
CA LEU A 123 28.07 -8.44 5.43
C LEU A 123 27.65 -7.70 6.70
N LYS A 124 28.40 -6.66 7.09
CA LYS A 124 28.11 -5.85 8.29
C LYS A 124 26.75 -5.19 8.22
N LYS A 125 26.36 -4.69 7.04
CA LYS A 125 25.04 -4.06 6.82
C LYS A 125 23.92 -5.10 6.93
N ALA A 126 24.08 -6.28 6.34
CA ALA A 126 23.10 -7.37 6.39
C ALA A 126 22.94 -7.93 7.81
N LEU A 127 24.05 -8.14 8.55
CA LEU A 127 24.03 -8.53 9.95
C LEU A 127 23.32 -7.49 10.82
N ASN A 128 23.60 -6.20 10.63
CA ASN A 128 22.91 -5.14 11.37
C ASN A 128 21.41 -5.13 11.07
N LYS A 129 21.00 -5.35 9.83
CA LYS A 129 19.57 -5.48 9.45
C LYS A 129 18.91 -6.64 10.20
N ARG A 130 19.57 -7.79 10.23
CA ARG A 130 19.09 -8.98 10.97
C ARG A 130 18.96 -8.73 12.47
N LEU A 131 19.92 -8.05 13.09
CA LEU A 131 19.87 -7.68 14.51
C LEU A 131 18.74 -6.68 14.81
N LYS A 132 18.57 -5.67 13.95
CA LYS A 132 17.45 -4.72 14.05
C LYS A 132 16.10 -5.41 13.94
N LEU A 133 15.95 -6.37 13.03
CA LEU A 133 14.73 -7.17 12.93
C LEU A 133 14.43 -7.91 14.22
N ARG A 134 15.42 -8.60 14.81
CA ARG A 134 15.26 -9.30 16.09
C ARG A 134 14.80 -8.35 17.18
N ASN A 135 15.46 -7.21 17.32
CA ASN A 135 15.08 -6.22 18.32
C ASN A 135 13.65 -5.68 18.09
N SER A 136 13.26 -5.43 16.83
CA SER A 136 11.91 -4.99 16.49
C SER A 136 10.86 -6.02 16.87
N ILE A 137 11.13 -7.31 16.68
CA ILE A 137 10.21 -8.39 17.07
C ILE A 137 10.07 -8.44 18.60
N TYR A 138 11.17 -8.41 19.34
CA TYR A 138 11.10 -8.39 20.81
C TYR A 138 10.40 -7.14 21.37
N ASN A 139 10.60 -5.98 20.75
CA ASN A 139 9.87 -4.76 21.10
C ASN A 139 8.36 -4.89 20.85
N ILE A 140 7.96 -5.53 19.75
CA ILE A 140 6.54 -5.83 19.45
C ILE A 140 5.97 -6.75 20.53
N LEU A 141 6.67 -7.81 20.92
CA LEU A 141 6.25 -8.74 21.95
C LEU A 141 6.11 -8.05 23.31
N SER A 142 7.13 -7.29 23.72
CA SER A 142 7.10 -6.51 24.97
C SER A 142 5.94 -5.52 25.01
N TYR A 143 5.69 -4.78 23.89
CA TYR A 143 4.57 -3.85 23.81
C TYR A 143 3.20 -4.53 23.90
N ASN A 144 3.09 -5.76 23.42
CA ASN A 144 1.83 -6.52 23.39
C ASN A 144 1.60 -7.36 24.65
N TYR A 145 2.55 -7.48 25.58
CA TYR A 145 2.42 -8.30 26.77
C TYR A 145 1.14 -7.99 27.57
N GLY A 146 0.87 -6.72 27.85
CA GLY A 146 -0.34 -6.32 28.58
C GLY A 146 -1.61 -6.10 27.71
N LYS A 147 -1.56 -6.41 26.40
CA LYS A 147 -2.63 -6.05 25.45
C LYS A 147 -3.14 -7.23 24.63
N ASN A 148 -2.36 -8.29 24.51
CA ASN A 148 -2.66 -9.45 23.68
C ASN A 148 -2.64 -10.71 24.55
N ASN A 149 -3.80 -11.37 24.68
CA ASN A 149 -3.97 -12.55 25.52
C ASN A 149 -3.04 -13.71 25.12
N ILE A 150 -2.67 -13.85 23.85
CA ILE A 150 -1.74 -14.90 23.39
C ILE A 150 -0.35 -14.63 23.95
N VAL A 151 0.14 -13.39 23.81
CA VAL A 151 1.46 -12.99 24.33
C VAL A 151 1.53 -13.17 25.84
N HIS A 152 0.50 -12.68 26.55
CA HIS A 152 0.36 -12.82 27.98
C HIS A 152 0.40 -14.31 28.42
N HIS A 153 -0.45 -15.17 27.81
CA HIS A 153 -0.52 -16.59 28.12
C HIS A 153 0.84 -17.31 27.97
N TYR A 154 1.56 -17.04 26.84
CA TYR A 154 2.84 -17.72 26.62
C TYR A 154 3.92 -17.26 27.60
N TYR A 155 4.02 -15.95 27.89
CA TYR A 155 5.02 -15.43 28.83
C TYR A 155 4.77 -15.88 30.26
N GLU A 156 3.52 -15.90 30.74
CA GLU A 156 3.19 -16.34 32.10
C GLU A 156 3.37 -17.86 32.34
N ASN A 157 3.42 -18.62 31.27
CA ASN A 157 3.70 -20.05 31.35
C ASN A 157 5.15 -20.41 30.95
N ASP A 158 6.07 -19.43 30.93
CA ASP A 158 7.48 -19.60 30.54
C ASP A 158 7.68 -20.30 29.18
N LYS A 159 6.74 -20.07 28.25
CA LYS A 159 6.75 -20.66 26.91
C LYS A 159 7.17 -19.65 25.85
N SER A 160 7.94 -20.10 24.85
CA SER A 160 8.26 -19.27 23.69
C SER A 160 7.01 -18.98 22.87
N ILE A 161 6.82 -17.72 22.48
CA ILE A 161 5.72 -17.33 21.60
C ILE A 161 5.94 -17.94 20.21
N PRO A 162 4.97 -18.68 19.66
CA PRO A 162 5.11 -19.31 18.36
C PRO A 162 5.14 -18.28 17.24
N ILE A 163 5.86 -18.60 16.16
CA ILE A 163 6.06 -17.68 15.02
C ILE A 163 4.75 -17.21 14.38
N TRP A 164 3.72 -18.05 14.35
CA TRP A 164 2.41 -17.67 13.81
C TRP A 164 1.77 -16.53 14.60
N ALA A 165 1.88 -16.55 15.95
CA ALA A 165 1.40 -15.45 16.78
C ALA A 165 2.23 -14.17 16.60
N ILE A 166 3.54 -14.29 16.40
CA ILE A 166 4.40 -13.16 16.06
C ILE A 166 3.95 -12.53 14.73
N PHE A 167 3.65 -13.33 13.71
CA PHE A 167 3.25 -12.84 12.39
C PHE A 167 1.96 -12.03 12.40
N GLU A 168 0.99 -12.36 13.27
CA GLU A 168 -0.22 -11.56 13.46
C GLU A 168 0.08 -10.13 13.93
N MET A 169 1.14 -9.96 14.72
CA MET A 169 1.52 -8.66 15.27
C MET A 169 2.48 -7.87 14.39
N LEU A 170 3.09 -8.50 13.36
CA LEU A 170 4.02 -7.80 12.47
C LEU A 170 3.31 -6.75 11.62
N THR A 171 3.85 -5.53 11.61
CA THR A 171 3.49 -4.54 10.58
C THR A 171 4.01 -5.00 9.23
N LEU A 172 3.42 -4.50 8.12
CA LEU A 172 3.96 -4.77 6.77
C LEU A 172 5.43 -4.37 6.61
N GLY A 173 5.87 -3.32 7.30
CA GLY A 173 7.29 -2.92 7.30
C GLY A 173 8.18 -3.98 7.93
N THR A 174 7.84 -4.42 9.14
CA THR A 174 8.60 -5.45 9.86
C THR A 174 8.52 -6.80 9.13
N PHE A 175 7.39 -7.12 8.50
CA PHE A 175 7.26 -8.30 7.66
C PHE A 175 8.16 -8.22 6.42
N GLY A 176 8.26 -7.06 5.75
CA GLY A 176 9.22 -6.84 4.67
C GLY A 176 10.67 -7.02 5.13
N ASP A 177 11.01 -6.51 6.31
CA ASP A 177 12.33 -6.71 6.92
C ASP A 177 12.61 -8.19 7.23
N PHE A 178 11.59 -8.94 7.68
CA PHE A 178 11.68 -10.38 7.88
C PHE A 178 12.01 -11.12 6.58
N LEU A 179 11.22 -10.87 5.52
CA LEU A 179 11.47 -11.45 4.18
C LEU A 179 12.88 -11.15 3.68
N SER A 180 13.35 -9.92 3.86
CA SER A 180 14.67 -9.49 3.42
C SER A 180 15.86 -10.16 4.14
N CYS A 181 15.63 -10.69 5.34
CA CYS A 181 16.63 -11.42 6.12
C CYS A 181 16.63 -12.93 5.85
N LEU A 182 15.59 -13.47 5.18
CA LEU A 182 15.54 -14.88 4.79
C LEU A 182 16.66 -15.22 3.80
N ASN A 183 17.25 -16.41 3.90
CA ASN A 183 18.19 -16.92 2.91
C ASN A 183 17.51 -17.11 1.54
N LYS A 184 18.33 -17.13 0.49
CA LYS A 184 17.87 -17.22 -0.90
C LYS A 184 16.98 -18.44 -1.16
N ASP A 185 17.36 -19.61 -0.62
CA ASP A 185 16.59 -20.84 -0.81
C ASP A 185 15.18 -20.75 -0.24
N THR A 186 15.03 -20.17 0.95
CA THR A 186 13.71 -19.95 1.57
C THR A 186 12.88 -18.93 0.78
N ARG A 187 13.48 -17.81 0.36
CA ARG A 187 12.79 -16.82 -0.49
C ARG A 187 12.29 -17.44 -1.79
N LEU A 188 13.10 -18.25 -2.46
CA LEU A 188 12.72 -18.95 -3.69
C LEU A 188 11.61 -19.96 -3.47
N SER A 189 11.58 -20.62 -2.31
CA SER A 189 10.50 -21.54 -1.96
C SER A 189 9.18 -20.80 -1.74
N ILE A 190 9.20 -19.64 -1.06
CA ILE A 190 8.04 -18.75 -0.91
C ILE A 190 7.56 -18.27 -2.28
N SER A 191 8.47 -17.78 -3.11
CA SER A 191 8.17 -17.30 -4.46
C SER A 191 7.47 -18.38 -5.32
N LYS A 192 8.00 -19.62 -5.27
CA LYS A 192 7.42 -20.77 -5.95
C LYS A 192 6.01 -21.11 -5.42
N LEU A 193 5.83 -21.09 -4.09
CA LEU A 193 4.54 -21.43 -3.47
C LEU A 193 3.47 -20.40 -3.83
N ILE A 194 3.82 -19.09 -3.88
CA ILE A 194 2.94 -18.02 -4.34
C ILE A 194 2.59 -18.18 -5.83
N GLY A 195 3.49 -18.77 -6.64
CA GLY A 195 3.32 -18.96 -8.08
C GLY A 195 4.08 -17.97 -8.95
N PHE A 196 5.09 -17.28 -8.41
CA PHE A 196 5.92 -16.38 -9.21
C PHE A 196 6.87 -17.19 -10.13
N LYS A 197 7.03 -16.68 -11.35
CA LYS A 197 7.91 -17.31 -12.36
C LYS A 197 9.39 -17.04 -12.07
N ARG A 198 10.20 -18.10 -12.07
CA ARG A 198 11.62 -18.07 -11.72
C ARG A 198 12.47 -17.12 -12.58
N ASN A 199 12.13 -16.95 -13.85
CA ASN A 199 12.83 -16.06 -14.77
C ASN A 199 12.70 -14.57 -14.38
N PHE A 200 11.66 -14.20 -13.61
CA PHE A 200 11.47 -12.84 -13.07
C PHE A 200 11.85 -12.71 -11.61
N ASP A 201 12.08 -13.83 -10.89
CA ASP A 201 12.41 -13.85 -9.47
C ASP A 201 13.54 -14.84 -9.19
N SER A 202 14.69 -14.61 -9.82
CA SER A 202 15.88 -15.51 -9.74
C SER A 202 16.53 -15.56 -8.36
N ASP A 203 16.29 -14.56 -7.51
CA ASP A 203 16.83 -14.42 -6.16
C ASP A 203 15.76 -14.52 -5.04
N GLY A 204 14.47 -14.66 -5.41
CA GLY A 204 13.33 -14.79 -4.50
C GLY A 204 12.93 -13.50 -3.81
N ARG A 205 13.37 -12.31 -4.30
CA ARG A 205 13.07 -11.03 -3.63
C ARG A 205 11.76 -10.38 -4.07
N LEU A 206 11.05 -10.95 -5.03
CA LEU A 206 9.83 -10.34 -5.55
C LEU A 206 8.76 -10.17 -4.47
N THR A 207 8.60 -11.16 -3.57
CA THR A 207 7.67 -11.05 -2.44
C THR A 207 8.02 -9.88 -1.53
N GLU A 208 9.29 -9.69 -1.19
CA GLU A 208 9.78 -8.54 -0.40
C GLU A 208 9.44 -7.21 -1.09
N ILE A 209 9.74 -7.11 -2.40
CA ILE A 209 9.49 -5.90 -3.20
C ILE A 209 8.00 -5.57 -3.24
N ILE A 210 7.14 -6.56 -3.43
CA ILE A 210 5.67 -6.39 -3.41
C ILE A 210 5.20 -5.89 -2.05
N VAL A 211 5.67 -6.49 -0.96
CA VAL A 211 5.32 -6.09 0.41
C VAL A 211 5.67 -4.63 0.66
N TYR A 212 6.88 -4.19 0.29
CA TYR A 212 7.25 -2.78 0.44
C TYR A 212 6.46 -1.85 -0.48
N THR A 213 6.09 -2.29 -1.69
CA THR A 213 5.28 -1.51 -2.63
C THR A 213 3.88 -1.26 -2.07
N ILE A 214 3.22 -2.28 -1.54
CA ILE A 214 1.86 -2.13 -0.98
C ILE A 214 1.84 -1.50 0.42
N LYS A 215 2.94 -1.56 1.17
CA LYS A 215 3.06 -1.02 2.53
C LYS A 215 2.72 0.47 2.59
N ASP A 216 3.29 1.27 1.68
CA ASP A 216 3.08 2.72 1.69
C ASP A 216 1.63 3.07 1.32
N LEU A 217 1.01 2.33 0.38
CA LEU A 217 -0.41 2.44 0.05
C LEU A 217 -1.29 2.07 1.26
N ARG A 218 -1.05 0.91 1.87
CA ARG A 218 -1.81 0.43 3.05
C ARG A 218 -1.76 1.44 4.19
N ASN A 219 -0.57 1.93 4.51
CA ASN A 219 -0.39 2.91 5.58
C ASN A 219 -1.10 4.23 5.25
N SER A 220 -1.07 4.66 4.00
CA SER A 220 -1.76 5.89 3.58
C SER A 220 -3.27 5.75 3.68
N ILE A 221 -3.84 4.62 3.33
CA ILE A 221 -5.26 4.34 3.51
C ILE A 221 -5.61 4.33 5.01
N ALA A 222 -4.87 3.61 5.83
CA ALA A 222 -5.12 3.47 7.27
C ALA A 222 -5.05 4.81 8.02
N HIS A 223 -4.17 5.72 7.60
CA HIS A 223 -4.02 7.06 8.18
C HIS A 223 -4.82 8.14 7.47
N ASN A 224 -5.76 7.76 6.59
CA ASN A 224 -6.59 8.68 5.81
C ASN A 224 -5.77 9.71 5.00
N ASN A 225 -4.57 9.36 4.55
CA ASN A 225 -3.78 10.19 3.64
C ASN A 225 -4.36 10.14 2.22
N ILE A 226 -3.97 11.11 1.40
CA ILE A 226 -4.40 11.20 0.01
C ILE A 226 -3.71 10.12 -0.82
N ILE A 227 -4.49 9.39 -1.63
CA ILE A 227 -3.96 8.27 -2.43
C ILE A 227 -4.17 8.40 -3.94
N PHE A 228 -5.09 9.27 -4.40
CA PHE A 228 -5.47 9.34 -5.82
C PHE A 228 -4.32 9.66 -6.77
N ASP A 229 -3.28 10.32 -6.28
CA ASP A 229 -2.13 10.78 -7.07
C ASP A 229 -0.79 10.12 -6.67
N THR A 230 -0.84 9.07 -5.87
CA THR A 230 0.32 8.26 -5.44
C THR A 230 1.45 9.02 -4.71
N ARG A 231 1.20 10.25 -4.23
CA ARG A 231 2.19 11.05 -3.45
C ARG A 231 2.66 10.38 -2.15
N PHE A 232 1.96 9.33 -1.71
CA PHE A 232 2.35 8.52 -0.57
C PHE A 232 3.60 7.66 -0.83
N ARG A 233 3.95 7.46 -2.10
CA ARG A 233 5.14 6.70 -2.49
C ARG A 233 6.41 7.45 -2.06
N LYS A 234 7.20 6.82 -1.19
CA LYS A 234 8.43 7.41 -0.65
C LYS A 234 9.66 7.08 -1.49
N ASN A 235 9.67 5.91 -2.14
CA ASN A 235 10.80 5.38 -2.88
C ASN A 235 10.41 5.01 -4.31
N ASN A 236 11.38 4.97 -5.20
CA ASN A 236 11.20 4.40 -6.52
C ASN A 236 10.93 2.90 -6.40
N ILE A 237 9.96 2.40 -7.15
CA ILE A 237 9.61 0.99 -7.17
C ILE A 237 10.64 0.25 -8.02
N ASN A 238 11.00 -0.95 -7.59
CA ASN A 238 11.98 -1.76 -8.30
C ASN A 238 11.47 -2.14 -9.71
N LEU A 239 12.30 -1.89 -10.72
CA LEU A 239 11.96 -2.14 -12.12
C LEU A 239 11.62 -3.62 -12.42
N CYS A 240 12.04 -4.56 -11.58
CA CYS A 240 11.74 -5.97 -11.81
C CYS A 240 10.22 -6.25 -11.71
N ILE A 241 9.51 -5.58 -10.80
CA ILE A 241 8.06 -5.72 -10.66
C ILE A 241 7.32 -5.18 -11.90
N ASN A 242 7.80 -4.04 -12.44
CA ASN A 242 7.22 -3.44 -13.65
C ASN A 242 7.37 -4.37 -14.85
N ARG A 243 8.58 -4.91 -15.05
CA ARG A 243 8.88 -5.86 -16.13
C ARG A 243 8.05 -7.13 -16.02
N TYR A 244 7.91 -7.66 -14.81
CA TYR A 244 7.12 -8.86 -14.58
C TYR A 244 5.64 -8.64 -14.89
N ILE A 245 5.03 -7.58 -14.35
CA ILE A 245 3.62 -7.27 -14.61
C ILE A 245 3.41 -7.04 -16.11
N THR A 246 4.27 -6.25 -16.77
CA THR A 246 4.18 -6.01 -18.22
C THR A 246 4.22 -7.31 -19.01
N ALA A 247 5.15 -8.21 -18.70
CA ALA A 247 5.28 -9.49 -19.40
C ALA A 247 4.07 -10.43 -19.22
N GLU A 248 3.43 -10.39 -18.05
CA GLU A 248 2.30 -11.28 -17.73
C GLU A 248 0.94 -10.72 -18.11
N THR A 249 0.83 -9.39 -18.26
CA THR A 249 -0.45 -8.71 -18.52
C THR A 249 -0.50 -8.04 -19.88
N ASN A 250 0.61 -7.95 -20.60
CA ASN A 250 0.77 -7.14 -21.82
C ASN A 250 0.43 -5.64 -21.64
N ILE A 251 0.41 -5.15 -20.40
CA ILE A 251 0.15 -3.75 -20.09
C ILE A 251 1.48 -3.01 -20.00
N ASN A 252 1.70 -2.10 -20.93
CA ASN A 252 2.90 -1.25 -20.96
C ASN A 252 2.79 -0.02 -20.05
N SER A 253 3.93 0.64 -19.79
CA SER A 253 4.02 1.91 -19.06
C SER A 253 3.46 1.81 -17.64
N ILE A 254 3.91 0.80 -16.88
CA ILE A 254 3.65 0.67 -15.45
C ILE A 254 4.82 1.32 -14.71
N ASP A 255 4.58 2.45 -14.06
CA ASP A 255 5.60 3.25 -13.37
C ASP A 255 5.21 3.65 -11.94
N PHE A 256 4.01 3.25 -11.52
CA PHE A 256 3.40 3.58 -10.23
C PHE A 256 3.24 5.08 -9.96
N ASN A 257 3.21 5.91 -11.00
CA ASN A 257 2.83 7.31 -10.93
C ASN A 257 1.30 7.50 -10.97
N SER A 258 0.56 6.43 -11.18
CA SER A 258 -0.90 6.38 -11.18
C SER A 258 -1.42 5.37 -10.18
N ILE A 259 -2.53 5.67 -9.54
CA ILE A 259 -3.24 4.72 -8.67
C ILE A 259 -3.72 3.47 -9.44
N LEU A 260 -3.93 3.60 -10.75
CA LEU A 260 -4.24 2.48 -11.64
C LEU A 260 -3.16 1.40 -11.60
N ASP A 261 -1.88 1.75 -11.52
CA ASP A 261 -0.81 0.77 -11.51
C ASP A 261 -0.82 -0.08 -10.23
N TYR A 262 -1.31 0.47 -9.12
CA TYR A 262 -1.60 -0.31 -7.90
C TYR A 262 -2.81 -1.23 -8.06
N ILE A 263 -3.86 -0.80 -8.78
CA ILE A 263 -5.00 -1.68 -9.15
C ILE A 263 -4.49 -2.86 -9.98
N ILE A 264 -3.64 -2.60 -10.99
CA ILE A 264 -3.04 -3.63 -11.84
C ILE A 264 -2.20 -4.60 -11.02
N LEU A 265 -1.32 -4.08 -10.15
CA LEU A 265 -0.48 -4.89 -9.27
C LEU A 265 -1.33 -5.82 -8.38
N ILE A 266 -2.35 -5.28 -7.71
CA ILE A 266 -3.21 -6.04 -6.81
C ILE A 266 -3.97 -7.11 -7.57
N ALA A 267 -4.58 -6.78 -8.71
CA ALA A 267 -5.29 -7.74 -9.57
C ALA A 267 -4.35 -8.84 -10.08
N PHE A 268 -3.13 -8.48 -10.48
CA PHE A 268 -2.09 -9.42 -10.89
C PHE A 268 -1.70 -10.39 -9.76
N ILE A 269 -1.50 -9.89 -8.54
CA ILE A 269 -1.17 -10.76 -7.39
C ILE A 269 -2.36 -11.65 -7.04
N MET A 270 -3.60 -11.14 -7.05
CA MET A 270 -4.80 -11.95 -6.84
C MET A 270 -4.89 -13.09 -7.86
N LYS A 271 -4.60 -12.82 -9.13
CA LYS A 271 -4.55 -13.84 -10.20
C LYS A 271 -3.44 -14.87 -9.92
N THR A 272 -2.26 -14.44 -9.50
CA THR A 272 -1.11 -15.30 -9.16
C THR A 272 -1.44 -16.20 -7.97
N LEU A 273 -2.15 -15.68 -6.96
CA LEU A 273 -2.65 -16.42 -5.80
C LEU A 273 -3.87 -17.31 -6.13
N LYS A 274 -4.27 -17.38 -7.40
CA LYS A 274 -5.42 -18.16 -7.89
C LYS A 274 -6.77 -17.79 -7.23
N CYS A 275 -6.94 -16.50 -6.91
CA CYS A 275 -8.24 -15.99 -6.47
C CYS A 275 -9.32 -16.18 -7.56
N ASN A 276 -10.58 -16.21 -7.13
CA ASN A 276 -11.70 -16.38 -8.05
C ASN A 276 -11.74 -15.24 -9.09
N LYS A 277 -11.87 -15.59 -10.37
CA LYS A 277 -11.93 -14.62 -11.48
C LYS A 277 -13.05 -13.59 -11.28
N LYS A 278 -14.19 -13.98 -10.68
CA LYS A 278 -15.31 -13.06 -10.39
C LYS A 278 -14.90 -11.97 -9.40
N ASP A 279 -14.12 -12.31 -8.38
CA ASP A 279 -13.68 -11.35 -7.36
C ASP A 279 -12.68 -10.35 -7.94
N ILE A 280 -11.75 -10.84 -8.77
CA ILE A 280 -10.79 -9.99 -9.49
C ILE A 280 -11.53 -9.03 -10.43
N LEU A 281 -12.47 -9.52 -11.23
CA LEU A 281 -13.28 -8.68 -12.12
C LEU A 281 -14.15 -7.70 -11.36
N SER A 282 -14.74 -8.10 -10.23
CA SER A 282 -15.50 -7.22 -9.35
C SER A 282 -14.64 -6.06 -8.84
N PHE A 283 -13.41 -6.35 -8.39
CA PHE A 283 -12.47 -5.33 -7.95
C PHE A 283 -12.12 -4.33 -9.06
N ILE A 284 -11.80 -4.82 -10.26
CA ILE A 284 -11.47 -3.97 -11.42
C ILE A 284 -12.67 -3.12 -11.82
N ASN A 285 -13.89 -3.71 -11.87
CA ASN A 285 -15.11 -2.99 -12.24
C ASN A 285 -15.47 -1.91 -11.23
N GLN A 286 -15.28 -2.13 -9.93
CA GLN A 286 -15.50 -1.10 -8.91
C GLN A 286 -14.61 0.14 -9.13
N PHE A 287 -13.35 -0.08 -9.55
CA PHE A 287 -12.46 1.03 -9.89
C PHE A 287 -12.92 1.76 -11.16
N GLU A 288 -13.28 1.03 -12.21
CA GLU A 288 -13.80 1.63 -13.45
C GLU A 288 -15.07 2.45 -13.20
N ASP A 289 -16.02 1.91 -12.43
CA ASP A 289 -17.25 2.62 -12.02
C ASP A 289 -16.95 3.89 -11.23
N ALA A 290 -15.93 3.85 -10.35
CA ALA A 290 -15.51 5.03 -9.60
C ALA A 290 -14.96 6.11 -10.55
N CYS A 291 -14.14 5.74 -11.54
CA CYS A 291 -13.64 6.64 -12.56
C CYS A 291 -14.78 7.26 -13.40
N GLU A 292 -15.76 6.46 -13.83
CA GLU A 292 -16.89 6.95 -14.62
C GLU A 292 -17.83 7.88 -13.81
N LYS A 293 -18.07 7.58 -12.54
CA LYS A 293 -18.80 8.47 -11.64
C LYS A 293 -18.06 9.78 -11.45
N PHE A 294 -16.77 9.73 -11.21
CA PHE A 294 -15.93 10.92 -11.06
C PHE A 294 -15.92 11.77 -12.34
N ARG A 295 -15.84 11.15 -13.53
CA ARG A 295 -15.89 11.83 -14.82
C ARG A 295 -17.14 12.70 -15.03
N LYS A 296 -18.28 12.26 -14.48
CA LYS A 296 -19.55 12.99 -14.58
C LYS A 296 -19.64 14.18 -13.61
N LEU A 297 -18.77 14.26 -12.62
CA LEU A 297 -18.84 15.25 -11.53
C LEU A 297 -17.86 16.42 -11.69
N VAL A 298 -16.87 16.27 -12.58
CA VAL A 298 -15.83 17.29 -12.77
C VAL A 298 -15.64 17.65 -14.26
N PRO A 299 -15.14 18.84 -14.58
CA PRO A 299 -14.74 19.20 -15.93
C PRO A 299 -13.65 18.27 -16.50
N ALA A 300 -13.59 18.15 -17.82
CA ALA A 300 -12.65 17.26 -18.51
C ALA A 300 -11.18 17.52 -18.18
N ASN A 301 -10.79 18.79 -17.99
CA ASN A 301 -9.42 19.16 -17.60
C ASN A 301 -9.02 18.60 -16.25
N ILE A 302 -9.91 18.63 -15.24
CA ILE A 302 -9.67 18.05 -13.92
C ILE A 302 -9.62 16.51 -14.03
N TYR A 303 -10.59 15.93 -14.74
CA TYR A 303 -10.62 14.47 -14.93
C TYR A 303 -9.34 13.95 -15.58
N ASN A 304 -8.93 14.54 -16.71
CA ASN A 304 -7.76 14.09 -17.47
C ASN A 304 -6.42 14.32 -16.73
N GLN A 305 -6.38 15.26 -15.79
CA GLN A 305 -5.22 15.44 -14.92
C GLN A 305 -5.07 14.33 -13.88
N ILE A 306 -6.20 13.77 -13.41
CA ILE A 306 -6.26 12.77 -12.32
C ILE A 306 -6.32 11.35 -12.88
N VAL A 307 -7.16 11.12 -13.89
CA VAL A 307 -7.35 9.82 -14.53
C VAL A 307 -6.74 9.86 -15.92
N TYR A 308 -5.63 9.18 -16.12
CA TYR A 308 -4.90 9.18 -17.40
C TYR A 308 -5.74 8.62 -18.54
N THR A 309 -5.52 9.15 -19.74
CA THR A 309 -6.26 8.80 -20.97
C THR A 309 -6.16 7.32 -21.34
N ASN A 310 -5.04 6.66 -21.00
CA ASN A 310 -4.81 5.23 -21.24
C ASN A 310 -5.45 4.30 -20.19
N THR A 311 -6.15 4.85 -19.19
CA THR A 311 -6.77 4.05 -18.11
C THR A 311 -7.74 3.01 -18.65
N ARG A 312 -8.61 3.38 -19.60
CA ARG A 312 -9.61 2.45 -20.18
C ARG A 312 -8.96 1.32 -20.96
N SER A 313 -7.94 1.60 -21.77
CA SER A 313 -7.22 0.56 -22.52
C SER A 313 -6.51 -0.41 -21.59
N LYS A 314 -5.80 0.09 -20.57
CA LYS A 314 -5.15 -0.76 -19.55
C LYS A 314 -6.16 -1.64 -18.80
N LEU A 315 -7.32 -1.10 -18.39
CA LEU A 315 -8.37 -1.88 -17.71
C LEU A 315 -8.99 -2.96 -18.62
N ARG A 316 -9.19 -2.66 -19.91
CA ARG A 316 -9.65 -3.66 -20.86
C ARG A 316 -8.69 -4.84 -20.96
N THR A 317 -7.41 -4.57 -21.21
CA THR A 317 -6.37 -5.60 -21.26
C THR A 317 -6.26 -6.38 -19.95
N LEU A 318 -6.44 -5.72 -18.78
CA LEU A 318 -6.40 -6.40 -17.48
C LEU A 318 -7.57 -7.37 -17.25
N LYS A 319 -8.72 -7.15 -17.90
CA LYS A 319 -9.91 -8.01 -17.79
C LYS A 319 -9.86 -9.25 -18.71
N GLU A 320 -9.11 -9.18 -19.78
CA GLU A 320 -8.82 -10.30 -20.69
C GLU A 320 -7.89 -11.34 -20.02
#